data_ef04f259a00e9f6855b8564cc49e55e5
#
_entry.id   ef04f259a00e9f6855b8564cc49e55e5
#
_cell.length_a   1.000
_cell.length_b   1.000
_cell.length_c   1.000
_cell.angle_alpha   90.00
_cell.angle_beta   90.00
_cell.angle_gamma   90.00
#
_symmetry.space_group_name_H-M   'P 1'
#
loop_
_entity.id
_entity.type
_entity.pdbx_description
1 polymer ?
#
loop_
_entity_poly.entity_id
_entity_poly.type
_entity_poly.pdbx_seq_one_letter_code
_entity_poly.pdbx_strand_id
1 'polypeptide(L)'
;MDKIKIVIIGGPTAGGKSEIAVRAAKLIGGEVISCDSMQIYKGMDIGTAKITTEEMQGVPHYMIDIADPKQEFSVYNFSEMAEKIIKDVSSRGKIPVIVGGTGLYVESLIYPLSFIAEKDDDVRARLYDEYERLGADHLYERLKQLDPDDAEKIHPNNVKRLLRALEIYEISGKTKTECAERVPNPAYDVGIFIINPPREELYAKIDARVEKMFSDGITDEVAGLLKNGTDWSNQSMQAIGYKEFRPYFENAVPLDGVKEAIKRNTRRYAKRQVTWFKRYSNAKWYGSSEKNKMLDDIKTFAERKNDE
;
A
#
# COMPACT_ATOMS: atom_id res chain seq x y z
N MET A 1 -3.59 24.62 17.48
CA MET A 1 -4.66 23.68 17.08
C MET A 1 -4.25 22.31 17.58
N ASP A 2 -5.16 21.60 18.23
CA ASP A 2 -4.88 20.24 18.67
C ASP A 2 -4.60 19.33 17.47
N LYS A 3 -3.61 18.46 17.60
CA LYS A 3 -3.27 17.49 16.57
C LYS A 3 -4.38 16.46 16.41
N ILE A 4 -4.69 16.09 15.17
CA ILE A 4 -5.63 14.99 14.90
C ILE A 4 -4.94 13.67 15.26
N LYS A 5 -5.55 12.90 16.18
CA LYS A 5 -5.08 11.55 16.49
C LYS A 5 -5.39 10.59 15.36
N ILE A 6 -4.39 9.81 14.96
CA ILE A 6 -4.51 8.78 13.93
C ILE A 6 -3.95 7.48 14.47
N VAL A 7 -4.72 6.41 14.39
CA VAL A 7 -4.27 5.05 14.68
C VAL A 7 -3.91 4.36 13.37
N ILE A 8 -2.66 3.90 13.25
CA ILE A 8 -2.20 3.12 12.09
C ILE A 8 -2.01 1.66 12.49
N ILE A 9 -2.76 0.76 11.84
CA ILE A 9 -2.66 -0.69 12.00
C ILE A 9 -1.99 -1.27 10.76
N GLY A 10 -0.69 -1.53 10.86
CA GLY A 10 0.14 -2.05 9.79
C GLY A 10 0.51 -3.51 9.95
N GLY A 11 1.17 -4.06 8.93
CA GLY A 11 1.71 -5.41 8.96
C GLY A 11 1.58 -6.15 7.62
N PRO A 12 2.06 -7.41 7.54
CA PRO A 12 2.03 -8.18 6.32
C PRO A 12 0.61 -8.58 5.91
N THR A 13 0.41 -8.83 4.62
CA THR A 13 -0.82 -9.48 4.12
C THR A 13 -1.02 -10.82 4.84
N ALA A 14 -2.25 -11.25 5.02
CA ALA A 14 -2.65 -12.40 5.83
C ALA A 14 -2.29 -12.32 7.34
N GLY A 15 -1.81 -11.16 7.82
CA GLY A 15 -1.47 -10.96 9.25
C GLY A 15 -2.66 -10.75 10.19
N GLY A 16 -3.89 -10.59 9.68
CA GLY A 16 -5.09 -10.39 10.50
C GLY A 16 -5.40 -8.92 10.83
N LYS A 17 -4.87 -7.99 10.05
CA LYS A 17 -5.07 -6.54 10.24
C LYS A 17 -6.53 -6.10 10.25
N SER A 18 -7.33 -6.57 9.28
CA SER A 18 -8.73 -6.13 9.11
C SER A 18 -9.59 -6.45 10.34
N GLU A 19 -9.48 -7.67 10.89
CA GLU A 19 -10.16 -8.06 12.14
C GLU A 19 -9.79 -7.12 13.29
N ILE A 20 -8.48 -6.85 13.45
CA ILE A 20 -8.01 -5.96 14.53
C ILE A 20 -8.51 -4.54 14.32
N ALA A 21 -8.53 -4.04 13.08
CA ALA A 21 -8.99 -2.69 12.76
C ALA A 21 -10.47 -2.48 13.09
N VAL A 22 -11.33 -3.47 12.79
CA VAL A 22 -12.75 -3.42 13.15
C VAL A 22 -12.92 -3.43 14.68
N ARG A 23 -12.19 -4.31 15.40
CA ARG A 23 -12.24 -4.37 16.86
C ARG A 23 -11.73 -3.07 17.50
N ALA A 24 -10.63 -2.53 16.99
CA ALA A 24 -10.06 -1.26 17.46
C ALA A 24 -11.04 -0.10 17.22
N ALA A 25 -11.58 0.02 16.00
CA ALA A 25 -12.54 1.07 15.67
C ALA A 25 -13.76 1.04 16.60
N LYS A 26 -14.32 -0.14 16.88
CA LYS A 26 -15.42 -0.28 17.85
C LYS A 26 -15.01 0.15 19.26
N LEU A 27 -13.80 -0.20 19.69
CA LEU A 27 -13.29 0.06 21.04
C LEU A 27 -13.07 1.55 21.31
N ILE A 28 -12.58 2.29 20.29
CA ILE A 28 -12.21 3.72 20.43
C ILE A 28 -13.21 4.68 19.76
N GLY A 29 -14.35 4.18 19.29
CA GLY A 29 -15.32 5.00 18.54
C GLY A 29 -14.78 5.55 17.23
N GLY A 30 -13.92 4.79 16.54
CA GLY A 30 -13.26 5.18 15.30
C GLY A 30 -13.96 4.71 14.04
N GLU A 31 -13.41 5.13 12.89
CA GLU A 31 -13.82 4.70 11.55
C GLU A 31 -12.59 4.29 10.74
N VAL A 32 -12.74 3.29 9.87
CA VAL A 32 -11.60 2.65 9.17
C VAL A 32 -11.35 3.31 7.83
N ILE A 33 -10.07 3.57 7.54
CA ILE A 33 -9.59 4.03 6.23
C ILE A 33 -8.63 2.97 5.69
N SER A 34 -9.00 2.29 4.61
CA SER A 34 -8.15 1.27 3.99
C SER A 34 -6.90 1.91 3.37
N CYS A 35 -5.76 1.35 3.69
CA CYS A 35 -4.45 1.74 3.17
C CYS A 35 -3.86 0.58 2.34
N ASP A 36 -4.68 0.06 1.42
CA ASP A 36 -4.32 -1.01 0.48
C ASP A 36 -4.49 -0.51 -0.95
N SER A 37 -3.42 -0.54 -1.73
CA SER A 37 -3.40 0.01 -3.09
C SER A 37 -4.19 -0.81 -4.11
N MET A 38 -4.72 -1.97 -3.72
CA MET A 38 -5.47 -2.85 -4.62
C MET A 38 -6.94 -2.98 -4.23
N GLN A 39 -7.29 -2.86 -2.95
CA GLN A 39 -8.69 -2.87 -2.49
C GLN A 39 -9.48 -1.63 -2.92
N ILE A 40 -8.81 -0.62 -3.43
CA ILE A 40 -9.45 0.58 -4.01
C ILE A 40 -10.22 0.29 -5.30
N TYR A 41 -9.85 -0.79 -6.02
CA TYR A 41 -10.42 -1.11 -7.32
C TYR A 41 -11.72 -1.91 -7.19
N LYS A 42 -12.75 -1.46 -7.90
CA LYS A 42 -14.06 -2.13 -7.97
C LYS A 42 -13.95 -3.49 -8.66
N GLY A 43 -14.64 -4.50 -8.11
CA GLY A 43 -14.69 -5.83 -8.69
C GLY A 43 -13.37 -6.63 -8.59
N MET A 44 -12.42 -6.16 -7.80
CA MET A 44 -11.20 -6.88 -7.45
C MET A 44 -11.31 -7.34 -5.99
N ASP A 45 -12.14 -8.32 -5.73
CA ASP A 45 -12.58 -8.68 -4.37
C ASP A 45 -11.86 -9.90 -3.83
N ILE A 46 -11.86 -10.99 -4.59
CA ILE A 46 -11.28 -12.28 -4.19
C ILE A 46 -9.74 -12.16 -4.15
N GLY A 47 -9.13 -11.68 -5.24
CA GLY A 47 -7.67 -11.61 -5.34
C GLY A 47 -7.02 -10.61 -4.39
N THR A 48 -7.73 -9.57 -3.96
CA THR A 48 -7.27 -8.61 -2.94
C THR A 48 -7.63 -9.02 -1.51
N ALA A 49 -8.45 -10.07 -1.35
CA ALA A 49 -9.08 -10.46 -0.08
C ALA A 49 -9.75 -9.23 0.58
N LYS A 50 -10.60 -8.55 -0.20
CA LYS A 50 -11.34 -7.38 0.25
C LYS A 50 -12.24 -7.74 1.41
N ILE A 51 -12.32 -6.86 2.42
CA ILE A 51 -13.18 -7.06 3.57
C ILE A 51 -14.66 -7.01 3.14
N THR A 52 -15.45 -7.98 3.58
CA THR A 52 -16.89 -8.05 3.28
C THR A 52 -17.69 -7.14 4.22
N THR A 53 -18.94 -6.83 3.83
CA THR A 53 -19.85 -6.04 4.66
C THR A 53 -20.09 -6.70 6.03
N GLU A 54 -20.17 -8.03 6.08
CA GLU A 54 -20.32 -8.79 7.31
C GLU A 54 -19.09 -8.65 8.20
N GLU A 55 -17.90 -8.72 7.61
CA GLU A 55 -16.63 -8.56 8.34
C GLU A 55 -16.43 -7.13 8.85
N MET A 56 -16.99 -6.13 8.18
CA MET A 56 -16.98 -4.72 8.62
C MET A 56 -17.81 -4.53 9.91
N GLN A 57 -18.77 -5.39 10.19
CA GLN A 57 -19.57 -5.41 11.42
C GLN A 57 -20.19 -4.05 11.76
N GLY A 58 -20.64 -3.29 10.78
CA GLY A 58 -21.25 -1.97 10.93
C GLY A 58 -20.25 -0.81 11.14
N VAL A 59 -18.94 -1.06 11.16
CA VAL A 59 -17.92 0.01 11.18
C VAL A 59 -17.80 0.62 9.79
N PRO A 60 -17.88 1.96 9.64
CA PRO A 60 -17.64 2.61 8.37
C PRO A 60 -16.22 2.36 7.85
N HIS A 61 -16.12 2.00 6.57
CA HIS A 61 -14.86 1.79 5.87
C HIS A 61 -14.77 2.70 4.64
N TYR A 62 -13.64 3.35 4.49
CA TYR A 62 -13.33 4.27 3.41
C TYR A 62 -12.16 3.77 2.57
N MET A 63 -12.00 4.31 1.37
CA MET A 63 -10.92 3.96 0.43
C MET A 63 -10.99 2.51 -0.06
N ILE A 64 -12.21 1.98 -0.20
CA ILE A 64 -12.51 0.68 -0.78
C ILE A 64 -13.48 0.92 -1.95
N ASP A 65 -13.31 0.24 -3.08
CA ASP A 65 -14.17 0.33 -4.27
C ASP A 65 -14.37 1.75 -4.83
N ILE A 66 -13.32 2.56 -4.80
CA ILE A 66 -13.37 3.97 -5.21
C ILE A 66 -12.87 4.23 -6.63
N ALA A 67 -12.17 3.28 -7.25
CA ALA A 67 -11.55 3.44 -8.56
C ALA A 67 -12.00 2.34 -9.54
N ASP A 68 -12.10 2.70 -10.83
CA ASP A 68 -12.26 1.71 -11.90
C ASP A 68 -10.93 0.97 -12.12
N PRO A 69 -10.94 -0.37 -12.35
CA PRO A 69 -9.71 -1.14 -12.60
C PRO A 69 -8.86 -0.65 -13.77
N LYS A 70 -9.41 0.09 -14.71
CA LYS A 70 -8.70 0.68 -15.84
C LYS A 70 -7.99 1.99 -15.50
N GLN A 71 -8.35 2.61 -14.38
CA GLN A 71 -7.77 3.89 -13.96
C GLN A 71 -6.44 3.68 -13.23
N GLU A 72 -5.50 4.57 -13.46
CA GLU A 72 -4.32 4.69 -12.61
C GLU A 72 -4.71 5.38 -11.30
N PHE A 73 -4.17 4.88 -10.20
CA PHE A 73 -4.36 5.49 -8.88
C PHE A 73 -3.01 5.64 -8.18
N SER A 74 -2.60 6.86 -7.97
CA SER A 74 -1.30 7.19 -7.41
C SER A 74 -1.34 7.33 -5.88
N VAL A 75 -0.16 7.33 -5.26
CA VAL A 75 -0.03 7.68 -3.83
C VAL A 75 -0.48 9.13 -3.55
N TYR A 76 -0.36 10.02 -4.52
CA TYR A 76 -0.85 11.39 -4.41
C TYR A 76 -2.38 11.41 -4.30
N ASN A 77 -3.09 10.72 -5.22
CA ASN A 77 -4.54 10.59 -5.14
C ASN A 77 -4.98 9.99 -3.79
N PHE A 78 -4.26 8.96 -3.31
CA PHE A 78 -4.51 8.37 -2.00
C PHE A 78 -4.36 9.42 -0.89
N SER A 79 -3.26 10.14 -0.84
CA SER A 79 -2.96 11.12 0.21
C SER A 79 -4.03 12.20 0.28
N GLU A 80 -4.38 12.82 -0.85
CA GLU A 80 -5.42 13.86 -0.90
C GLU A 80 -6.78 13.37 -0.42
N MET A 81 -7.21 12.20 -0.87
CA MET A 81 -8.51 11.64 -0.48
C MET A 81 -8.51 11.23 0.99
N ALA A 82 -7.45 10.55 1.44
CA ALA A 82 -7.33 10.11 2.81
C ALA A 82 -7.28 11.30 3.80
N GLU A 83 -6.56 12.38 3.46
CA GLU A 83 -6.54 13.60 4.28
C GLU A 83 -7.93 14.24 4.44
N LYS A 84 -8.73 14.30 3.37
CA LYS A 84 -10.11 14.79 3.42
C LYS A 84 -10.96 13.94 4.35
N ILE A 85 -10.83 12.60 4.24
CA ILE A 85 -11.57 11.65 5.09
C ILE A 85 -11.10 11.73 6.54
N ILE A 86 -9.80 11.84 6.81
CA ILE A 86 -9.25 12.01 8.16
C ILE A 86 -9.83 13.26 8.82
N LYS A 87 -9.86 14.39 8.11
CA LYS A 87 -10.44 15.65 8.63
C LYS A 87 -11.94 15.52 8.89
N ASP A 88 -12.69 14.88 7.99
CA ASP A 88 -14.12 14.65 8.17
C ASP A 88 -14.41 13.76 9.38
N VAL A 89 -13.75 12.60 9.47
CA VAL A 89 -13.90 11.68 10.60
C VAL A 89 -13.58 12.37 11.92
N SER A 90 -12.46 13.11 11.97
CA SER A 90 -12.04 13.86 13.17
C SER A 90 -13.03 14.96 13.54
N SER A 91 -13.59 15.68 12.56
CA SER A 91 -14.58 16.76 12.81
C SER A 91 -15.85 16.24 13.47
N ARG A 92 -16.19 14.98 13.27
CA ARG A 92 -17.31 14.27 13.92
C ARG A 92 -16.97 13.69 15.29
N GLY A 93 -15.78 14.01 15.84
CA GLY A 93 -15.28 13.48 17.13
C GLY A 93 -14.94 12.00 17.09
N LYS A 94 -14.69 11.44 15.90
CA LYS A 94 -14.29 10.06 15.70
C LYS A 94 -12.77 9.95 15.47
N ILE A 95 -12.20 8.78 15.72
CA ILE A 95 -10.76 8.55 15.52
C ILE A 95 -10.53 7.82 14.19
N PRO A 96 -9.76 8.40 13.24
CA PRO A 96 -9.34 7.71 12.03
C PRO A 96 -8.45 6.51 12.33
N VAL A 97 -8.85 5.32 11.87
CA VAL A 97 -8.11 4.06 11.97
C VAL A 97 -7.62 3.67 10.58
N ILE A 98 -6.36 3.93 10.30
CA ILE A 98 -5.73 3.61 9.01
C ILE A 98 -5.27 2.15 9.04
N VAL A 99 -5.77 1.31 8.13
CA VAL A 99 -5.42 -0.12 8.10
C VAL A 99 -4.87 -0.54 6.75
N GLY A 100 -3.71 -1.18 6.73
CA GLY A 100 -3.20 -1.72 5.48
C GLY A 100 -1.75 -2.17 5.50
N GLY A 101 -1.30 -2.60 4.33
CA GLY A 101 0.06 -3.09 4.12
C GLY A 101 0.85 -2.30 3.09
N THR A 102 0.26 -1.28 2.46
CA THR A 102 0.94 -0.44 1.47
C THR A 102 1.74 0.64 2.18
N GLY A 103 3.00 0.31 2.47
CA GLY A 103 3.86 1.17 3.28
C GLY A 103 4.05 2.59 2.72
N LEU A 104 4.05 2.76 1.38
CA LEU A 104 4.13 4.08 0.75
C LEU A 104 2.89 4.94 1.04
N TYR A 105 1.70 4.35 1.13
CA TYR A 105 0.47 5.03 1.50
C TYR A 105 0.52 5.48 2.96
N VAL A 106 0.97 4.60 3.86
CA VAL A 106 1.19 4.97 5.28
C VAL A 106 2.20 6.10 5.37
N GLU A 107 3.32 6.02 4.63
CA GLU A 107 4.36 7.03 4.64
C GLU A 107 3.84 8.40 4.19
N SER A 108 2.96 8.44 3.17
CA SER A 108 2.39 9.69 2.67
C SER A 108 1.49 10.44 3.66
N LEU A 109 0.92 9.74 4.64
CA LEU A 109 0.13 10.36 5.70
C LEU A 109 1.00 10.88 6.85
N ILE A 110 2.06 10.11 7.19
CA ILE A 110 2.97 10.48 8.29
C ILE A 110 3.91 11.62 7.87
N TYR A 111 4.39 11.58 6.63
CA TYR A 111 5.31 12.56 6.06
C TYR A 111 4.65 13.19 4.83
N PRO A 112 4.30 14.48 4.88
CA PRO A 112 3.67 15.13 3.74
C PRO A 112 4.46 14.93 2.46
N LEU A 113 3.76 14.56 1.40
CA LEU A 113 4.35 14.39 0.07
C LEU A 113 4.61 15.75 -0.60
N SER A 114 5.12 16.74 0.16
CA SER A 114 5.32 18.12 -0.32
C SER A 114 6.22 18.22 -1.56
N PHE A 115 6.82 17.12 -2.02
CA PHE A 115 7.80 17.11 -3.09
C PHE A 115 7.68 15.95 -4.07
N ILE A 116 6.57 15.21 -4.09
CA ILE A 116 6.29 14.39 -5.27
C ILE A 116 5.75 15.35 -6.31
N ALA A 117 6.63 15.85 -7.16
CA ALA A 117 6.26 16.62 -8.33
C ALA A 117 5.06 15.94 -9.03
N GLU A 118 4.04 16.72 -9.36
CA GLU A 118 2.94 16.22 -10.18
C GLU A 118 3.51 15.49 -11.39
N LYS A 119 2.82 14.44 -11.82
CA LYS A 119 3.18 13.76 -13.06
C LYS A 119 3.22 14.79 -14.19
N ASP A 120 4.33 14.86 -14.89
CA ASP A 120 4.42 15.57 -16.16
C ASP A 120 4.61 14.52 -17.25
N ASP A 121 3.58 14.35 -18.06
CA ASP A 121 3.58 13.31 -19.09
C ASP A 121 4.57 13.64 -20.23
N ASP A 122 4.86 14.93 -20.48
CA ASP A 122 5.84 15.35 -21.48
C ASP A 122 7.27 15.09 -20.99
N VAL A 123 7.57 15.38 -19.74
CA VAL A 123 8.87 15.04 -19.13
C VAL A 123 9.07 13.52 -19.13
N ARG A 124 8.03 12.77 -18.77
CA ARG A 124 8.11 11.31 -18.75
C ARG A 124 8.30 10.72 -20.13
N ALA A 125 7.59 11.22 -21.15
CA ALA A 125 7.75 10.77 -22.53
C ALA A 125 9.19 11.02 -23.02
N ARG A 126 9.75 12.21 -22.79
CA ARG A 126 11.15 12.54 -23.15
C ARG A 126 12.17 11.63 -22.48
N LEU A 127 11.99 11.35 -21.19
CA LEU A 127 12.87 10.44 -20.44
C LEU A 127 12.75 8.99 -20.93
N TYR A 128 11.55 8.59 -21.35
CA TYR A 128 11.33 7.27 -21.93
C TYR A 128 11.99 7.14 -23.30
N ASP A 129 11.89 8.17 -24.17
CA ASP A 129 12.58 8.23 -25.45
C ASP A 129 14.11 8.23 -25.28
N GLU A 130 14.62 8.92 -24.25
CA GLU A 130 16.04 8.90 -23.90
C GLU A 130 16.47 7.48 -23.49
N TYR A 131 15.66 6.78 -22.69
CA TYR A 131 15.89 5.39 -22.30
C TYR A 131 15.93 4.44 -23.52
N GLU A 132 14.92 4.54 -24.41
CA GLU A 132 14.85 3.68 -25.61
C GLU A 132 16.05 3.89 -26.53
N ARG A 133 16.57 5.10 -26.60
CA ARG A 133 17.68 5.48 -27.48
C ARG A 133 19.06 5.15 -26.89
N LEU A 134 19.25 5.38 -25.59
CA LEU A 134 20.58 5.37 -24.94
C LEU A 134 20.74 4.28 -23.89
N GLY A 135 19.65 3.62 -23.48
CA GLY A 135 19.65 2.51 -22.56
C GLY A 135 19.65 2.90 -21.06
N ALA A 136 19.51 1.88 -20.21
CA ALA A 136 19.42 2.06 -18.77
C ALA A 136 20.71 2.59 -18.14
N ASP A 137 21.86 2.16 -18.65
CA ASP A 137 23.18 2.57 -18.13
C ASP A 137 23.40 4.08 -18.28
N HIS A 138 22.96 4.65 -19.39
CA HIS A 138 23.02 6.10 -19.61
C HIS A 138 22.20 6.87 -18.55
N LEU A 139 20.95 6.45 -18.31
CA LEU A 139 20.11 7.07 -17.28
C LEU A 139 20.68 6.88 -15.87
N TYR A 140 21.30 5.73 -15.60
CA TYR A 140 21.94 5.48 -14.31
C TYR A 140 23.15 6.38 -14.09
N GLU A 141 24.04 6.55 -15.06
CA GLU A 141 25.17 7.47 -14.95
C GLU A 141 24.72 8.93 -14.83
N ARG A 142 23.65 9.32 -15.53
CA ARG A 142 23.03 10.64 -15.38
C ARG A 142 22.50 10.86 -13.95
N LEU A 143 21.77 9.88 -13.40
CA LEU A 143 21.28 9.94 -12.01
C LEU A 143 22.43 9.99 -11.01
N LYS A 144 23.50 9.21 -11.24
CA LYS A 144 24.68 9.17 -10.37
C LYS A 144 25.41 10.52 -10.29
N GLN A 145 25.38 11.30 -11.36
CA GLN A 145 25.93 12.66 -11.35
C GLN A 145 25.04 13.64 -10.61
N LEU A 146 23.72 13.48 -10.65
CA LEU A 146 22.74 14.37 -10.03
C LEU A 146 22.45 14.04 -8.57
N ASP A 147 22.25 12.75 -8.26
CA ASP A 147 21.87 12.23 -6.95
C ASP A 147 22.61 10.90 -6.68
N PRO A 148 23.91 10.97 -6.33
CA PRO A 148 24.69 9.76 -6.07
C PRO A 148 24.09 8.90 -4.95
N ASP A 149 23.50 9.51 -3.93
CA ASP A 149 22.91 8.80 -2.77
C ASP A 149 21.65 7.99 -3.14
N ASP A 150 20.83 8.46 -4.08
CA ASP A 150 19.69 7.69 -4.58
C ASP A 150 20.13 6.66 -5.63
N ALA A 151 21.15 6.99 -6.44
CA ALA A 151 21.70 6.05 -7.42
C ALA A 151 22.26 4.78 -6.77
N GLU A 152 22.96 4.88 -5.64
CA GLU A 152 23.43 3.71 -4.87
C GLU A 152 22.30 2.77 -4.42
N LYS A 153 21.11 3.29 -4.23
CA LYS A 153 19.92 2.54 -3.76
C LYS A 153 19.11 1.94 -4.90
N ILE A 154 19.44 2.29 -6.15
CA ILE A 154 18.70 1.87 -7.34
C ILE A 154 19.57 0.95 -8.20
N HIS A 155 19.10 -0.27 -8.42
CA HIS A 155 19.78 -1.16 -9.36
C HIS A 155 19.67 -0.59 -10.79
N PRO A 156 20.75 -0.56 -11.62
CA PRO A 156 20.72 0.02 -12.97
C PRO A 156 19.57 -0.49 -13.87
N ASN A 157 19.21 -1.78 -13.74
CA ASN A 157 18.09 -2.38 -14.48
C ASN A 157 16.70 -1.97 -13.95
N ASN A 158 16.62 -1.16 -12.90
CA ASN A 158 15.34 -0.70 -12.38
C ASN A 158 14.92 0.61 -13.06
N VAL A 159 14.67 0.52 -14.37
CA VAL A 159 14.35 1.65 -15.26
C VAL A 159 13.24 2.53 -14.68
N LYS A 160 12.17 1.93 -14.13
CA LYS A 160 11.06 2.70 -13.53
C LYS A 160 11.50 3.63 -12.40
N ARG A 161 12.48 3.19 -11.58
CA ARG A 161 13.00 4.02 -10.50
C ARG A 161 13.98 5.08 -11.00
N LEU A 162 14.79 4.74 -12.00
CA LEU A 162 15.69 5.70 -12.66
C LEU A 162 14.89 6.84 -13.29
N LEU A 163 13.91 6.49 -14.15
CA LEU A 163 13.02 7.46 -14.77
C LEU A 163 12.34 8.35 -13.73
N ARG A 164 11.82 7.77 -12.64
CA ARG A 164 11.13 8.57 -11.60
C ARG A 164 12.07 9.51 -10.85
N ALA A 165 13.30 9.11 -10.57
CA ALA A 165 14.26 9.99 -9.91
C ALA A 165 14.64 11.18 -10.80
N LEU A 166 14.87 10.93 -12.09
CA LEU A 166 15.16 11.97 -13.08
C LEU A 166 13.95 12.88 -13.35
N GLU A 167 12.74 12.31 -13.44
CA GLU A 167 11.47 13.06 -13.56
C GLU A 167 11.30 14.06 -12.41
N ILE A 168 11.53 13.64 -11.17
CA ILE A 168 11.45 14.53 -10.00
C ILE A 168 12.42 15.70 -10.16
N TYR A 169 13.67 15.42 -10.56
CA TYR A 169 14.67 16.46 -10.76
C TYR A 169 14.30 17.43 -11.88
N GLU A 170 13.85 16.93 -13.01
CA GLU A 170 13.48 17.79 -14.16
C GLU A 170 12.29 18.70 -13.86
N ILE A 171 11.32 18.22 -13.07
CA ILE A 171 10.12 19.01 -12.74
C ILE A 171 10.39 20.00 -11.60
N SER A 172 11.11 19.55 -10.54
CA SER A 172 11.27 20.33 -9.31
C SER A 172 12.59 21.10 -9.20
N GLY A 173 13.60 20.77 -10.02
CA GLY A 173 14.97 21.24 -9.87
C GLY A 173 15.69 20.71 -8.63
N LYS A 174 15.08 19.75 -7.90
CA LYS A 174 15.65 19.14 -6.69
C LYS A 174 15.79 17.63 -6.89
N THR A 175 16.86 17.09 -6.31
CA THR A 175 17.04 15.64 -6.30
C THR A 175 16.03 14.95 -5.38
N LYS A 176 15.83 13.67 -5.59
CA LYS A 176 14.95 12.89 -4.71
C LYS A 176 15.52 12.80 -3.28
N THR A 177 16.84 12.81 -3.12
CA THR A 177 17.49 12.85 -1.81
C THR A 177 17.24 14.18 -1.11
N GLU A 178 17.33 15.30 -1.80
CA GLU A 178 16.97 16.62 -1.25
C GLU A 178 15.48 16.73 -0.89
N CYS A 179 14.62 16.09 -1.65
CA CYS A 179 13.19 16.02 -1.34
C CYS A 179 12.85 15.04 -0.20
N ALA A 180 13.79 14.21 0.24
CA ALA A 180 13.54 13.13 1.21
C ALA A 180 13.61 13.58 2.69
N GLU A 181 13.60 14.87 3.00
CA GLU A 181 13.46 15.32 4.39
C GLU A 181 12.15 14.80 4.99
N ARG A 182 12.31 13.85 5.92
CA ARG A 182 11.19 13.23 6.64
C ARG A 182 10.79 14.09 7.82
N VAL A 183 10.11 15.20 7.56
CA VAL A 183 9.48 15.99 8.60
C VAL A 183 8.08 15.41 8.86
N PRO A 184 7.81 14.89 10.07
CA PRO A 184 6.48 14.38 10.40
C PRO A 184 5.41 15.44 10.20
N ASN A 185 4.23 15.04 9.73
CA ASN A 185 3.10 15.92 9.56
C ASN A 185 2.71 16.55 10.91
N PRO A 186 2.88 17.85 11.10
CA PRO A 186 2.61 18.50 12.38
C PRO A 186 1.14 18.49 12.77
N ALA A 187 0.24 18.23 11.81
CA ALA A 187 -1.20 18.19 12.05
C ALA A 187 -1.67 16.90 12.74
N TYR A 188 -0.80 15.87 12.79
CA TYR A 188 -1.19 14.54 13.27
C TYR A 188 -0.42 14.12 14.51
N ASP A 189 -1.13 13.48 15.45
CA ASP A 189 -0.58 12.65 16.52
C ASP A 189 -0.79 11.18 16.10
N VAL A 190 0.30 10.47 15.80
CA VAL A 190 0.26 9.18 15.10
C VAL A 190 0.70 8.05 16.01
N GLY A 191 -0.21 7.11 16.30
CA GLY A 191 0.10 5.81 16.91
C GLY A 191 0.28 4.73 15.85
N ILE A 192 1.44 4.05 15.82
CA ILE A 192 1.74 3.00 14.85
C ILE A 192 1.81 1.65 15.55
N PHE A 193 0.91 0.74 15.14
CA PHE A 193 0.73 -0.58 15.73
C PHE A 193 0.87 -1.64 14.63
N ILE A 194 1.85 -2.53 14.74
CA ILE A 194 2.20 -3.49 13.70
C ILE A 194 1.91 -4.90 14.19
N ILE A 195 0.99 -5.61 13.51
CA ILE A 195 0.79 -7.04 13.71
C ILE A 195 1.76 -7.82 12.81
N ASN A 196 2.57 -8.68 13.42
CA ASN A 196 3.55 -9.49 12.71
C ASN A 196 3.59 -10.91 13.28
N PRO A 197 2.73 -11.82 12.80
CA PRO A 197 2.74 -13.22 13.20
C PRO A 197 4.09 -13.89 12.98
N PRO A 198 4.43 -14.97 13.69
CA PRO A 198 5.57 -15.80 13.38
C PRO A 198 5.55 -16.24 11.90
N ARG A 199 6.73 -16.35 11.30
CA ARG A 199 6.88 -16.59 9.85
C ARG A 199 6.14 -17.84 9.38
N GLU A 200 6.21 -18.91 10.13
CA GLU A 200 5.56 -20.19 9.78
C GLU A 200 4.04 -20.05 9.78
N GLU A 201 3.49 -19.44 10.82
CA GLU A 201 2.05 -19.13 10.92
C GLU A 201 1.59 -18.23 9.75
N LEU A 202 2.37 -17.18 9.46
CA LEU A 202 2.07 -16.25 8.37
C LEU A 202 2.04 -16.98 7.02
N TYR A 203 3.02 -17.87 6.76
CA TYR A 203 3.09 -18.61 5.52
C TYR A 203 1.95 -19.61 5.37
N ALA A 204 1.60 -20.33 6.44
CA ALA A 204 0.43 -21.20 6.45
C ALA A 204 -0.88 -20.42 6.16
N LYS A 205 -1.03 -19.23 6.75
CA LYS A 205 -2.18 -18.35 6.47
C LYS A 205 -2.21 -17.83 5.03
N ILE A 206 -1.04 -17.52 4.47
CA ILE A 206 -0.94 -17.12 3.06
C ILE A 206 -1.37 -18.27 2.15
N ASP A 207 -0.88 -19.48 2.40
CA ASP A 207 -1.20 -20.65 1.59
C ASP A 207 -2.69 -20.99 1.65
N ALA A 208 -3.26 -21.04 2.85
CA ALA A 208 -4.69 -21.26 3.06
C ALA A 208 -5.56 -20.18 2.38
N ARG A 209 -5.13 -18.91 2.44
CA ARG A 209 -5.81 -17.80 1.74
C ARG A 209 -5.80 -18.00 0.23
N VAL A 210 -4.67 -18.41 -0.34
CA VAL A 210 -4.60 -18.65 -1.79
C VAL A 210 -5.49 -19.81 -2.19
N GLU A 211 -5.51 -20.93 -1.43
CA GLU A 211 -6.45 -22.02 -1.70
C GLU A 211 -7.91 -21.52 -1.68
N LYS A 212 -8.26 -20.71 -0.67
CA LYS A 212 -9.60 -20.11 -0.58
C LYS A 212 -9.90 -19.21 -1.78
N MET A 213 -8.98 -18.39 -2.25
CA MET A 213 -9.18 -17.54 -3.44
C MET A 213 -9.58 -18.39 -4.66
N PHE A 214 -8.93 -19.54 -4.87
CA PHE A 214 -9.28 -20.43 -5.97
C PHE A 214 -10.64 -21.12 -5.78
N SER A 215 -10.99 -21.52 -4.57
CA SER A 215 -12.31 -22.06 -4.27
C SER A 215 -13.43 -21.03 -4.38
N ASP A 216 -13.13 -19.75 -4.11
CA ASP A 216 -14.08 -18.65 -4.21
C ASP A 216 -14.24 -18.13 -5.65
N GLY A 217 -13.46 -18.64 -6.62
CA GLY A 217 -13.62 -18.30 -8.04
C GLY A 217 -12.75 -17.15 -8.54
N ILE A 218 -11.54 -16.97 -8.03
CA ILE A 218 -10.62 -15.93 -8.51
C ILE A 218 -10.38 -15.99 -10.04
N THR A 219 -10.40 -17.19 -10.63
CA THR A 219 -10.22 -17.35 -12.07
C THR A 219 -11.35 -16.66 -12.85
N ASP A 220 -12.59 -16.77 -12.36
CA ASP A 220 -13.76 -16.14 -12.97
C ASP A 220 -13.75 -14.62 -12.74
N GLU A 221 -13.28 -14.17 -11.58
CA GLU A 221 -13.07 -12.74 -11.30
C GLU A 221 -12.08 -12.13 -12.31
N VAL A 222 -10.93 -12.77 -12.53
CA VAL A 222 -9.93 -12.29 -13.50
C VAL A 222 -10.48 -12.33 -14.93
N ALA A 223 -11.16 -13.41 -15.33
CA ALA A 223 -11.80 -13.51 -16.65
C ALA A 223 -12.85 -12.41 -16.86
N GLY A 224 -13.65 -12.11 -15.82
CA GLY A 224 -14.64 -11.06 -15.82
C GLY A 224 -14.02 -9.66 -16.00
N LEU A 225 -12.93 -9.37 -15.32
CA LEU A 225 -12.19 -8.11 -15.48
C LEU A 225 -11.68 -7.93 -16.91
N LEU A 226 -11.06 -8.96 -17.48
CA LEU A 226 -10.59 -8.94 -18.88
C LEU A 226 -11.72 -8.75 -19.88
N LYS A 227 -12.84 -9.48 -19.68
CA LYS A 227 -14.05 -9.34 -20.52
C LYS A 227 -14.63 -7.91 -20.47
N ASN A 228 -14.52 -7.26 -19.34
CA ASN A 228 -14.97 -5.87 -19.12
C ASN A 228 -13.97 -4.83 -19.62
N GLY A 229 -12.92 -5.26 -20.35
CA GLY A 229 -11.96 -4.39 -21.01
C GLY A 229 -10.80 -3.92 -20.14
N THR A 230 -10.50 -4.59 -19.02
CA THR A 230 -9.21 -4.45 -18.35
C THR A 230 -8.14 -5.14 -19.17
N ASP A 231 -6.94 -4.58 -19.17
CA ASP A 231 -5.77 -5.12 -19.87
C ASP A 231 -4.62 -5.42 -18.90
N TRP A 232 -3.74 -6.33 -19.29
CA TRP A 232 -2.57 -6.71 -18.47
C TRP A 232 -1.61 -5.54 -18.21
N SER A 233 -1.66 -4.47 -18.99
CA SER A 233 -0.90 -3.23 -18.76
C SER A 233 -1.50 -2.35 -17.66
N ASN A 234 -2.79 -2.50 -17.34
CA ASN A 234 -3.42 -1.70 -16.30
C ASN A 234 -2.74 -1.91 -14.94
N GLN A 235 -2.61 -0.84 -14.17
CA GLN A 235 -1.98 -0.86 -12.85
C GLN A 235 -2.63 -1.88 -11.92
N SER A 236 -3.94 -1.98 -11.92
CA SER A 236 -4.74 -2.94 -11.14
C SER A 236 -4.33 -4.39 -11.43
N MET A 237 -4.13 -4.73 -12.71
CA MET A 237 -3.76 -6.08 -13.15
C MET A 237 -2.30 -6.44 -12.82
N GLN A 238 -1.48 -5.49 -12.34
CA GLN A 238 -0.14 -5.76 -11.81
C GLN A 238 -0.17 -6.24 -10.35
N ALA A 239 -1.33 -6.30 -9.73
CA ALA A 239 -1.50 -6.84 -8.38
C ALA A 239 -1.11 -8.33 -8.31
N ILE A 240 -0.57 -8.74 -7.14
CA ILE A 240 -0.38 -10.15 -6.83
C ILE A 240 -1.77 -10.79 -6.68
N GLY A 241 -1.95 -11.94 -7.31
CA GLY A 241 -3.25 -12.58 -7.43
C GLY A 241 -3.93 -12.35 -8.78
N TYR A 242 -3.44 -11.38 -9.57
CA TYR A 242 -3.97 -11.08 -10.90
C TYR A 242 -2.91 -11.26 -11.99
N LYS A 243 -1.77 -10.59 -11.90
CA LYS A 243 -0.71 -10.69 -12.91
C LYS A 243 -0.20 -12.11 -13.16
N GLU A 244 -0.28 -12.97 -12.16
CA GLU A 244 0.12 -14.37 -12.28
C GLU A 244 -0.81 -15.20 -13.20
N PHE A 245 -2.01 -14.69 -13.49
CA PHE A 245 -2.93 -15.32 -14.42
C PHE A 245 -2.60 -15.06 -15.89
N ARG A 246 -1.81 -14.03 -16.22
CA ARG A 246 -1.48 -13.73 -17.61
C ARG A 246 -0.94 -14.96 -18.37
N PRO A 247 0.09 -15.69 -17.88
CA PRO A 247 0.59 -16.87 -18.59
C PRO A 247 -0.44 -18.00 -18.73
N TYR A 248 -1.41 -18.09 -17.82
CA TYR A 248 -2.50 -19.07 -17.93
C TYR A 248 -3.46 -18.73 -19.05
N PHE A 249 -3.90 -17.48 -19.16
CA PHE A 249 -4.76 -17.03 -20.26
C PHE A 249 -4.05 -17.02 -21.62
N GLU A 250 -2.71 -16.97 -21.62
CA GLU A 250 -1.85 -17.17 -22.81
C GLU A 250 -1.53 -18.66 -23.08
N ASN A 251 -2.13 -19.60 -22.34
CA ASN A 251 -1.91 -21.06 -22.43
C ASN A 251 -0.44 -21.51 -22.22
N ALA A 252 0.35 -20.73 -21.50
CA ALA A 252 1.77 -21.01 -21.23
C ALA A 252 1.99 -21.82 -19.96
N VAL A 253 1.06 -21.74 -18.98
CA VAL A 253 1.15 -22.47 -17.70
C VAL A 253 -0.20 -23.02 -17.27
N PRO A 254 -0.26 -24.17 -16.56
CA PRO A 254 -1.48 -24.67 -15.96
C PRO A 254 -1.89 -23.86 -14.72
N LEU A 255 -3.14 -23.99 -14.30
CA LEU A 255 -3.72 -23.27 -13.18
C LEU A 255 -2.96 -23.51 -11.84
N ASP A 256 -2.48 -24.73 -11.61
CA ASP A 256 -1.64 -25.03 -10.44
C ASP A 256 -0.35 -24.22 -10.42
N GLY A 257 0.25 -23.96 -11.59
CA GLY A 257 1.41 -23.09 -11.72
C GLY A 257 1.11 -21.65 -11.32
N VAL A 258 -0.07 -21.15 -11.65
CA VAL A 258 -0.55 -19.81 -11.19
C VAL A 258 -0.66 -19.77 -9.67
N LYS A 259 -1.32 -20.79 -9.09
CA LYS A 259 -1.51 -20.91 -7.64
C LYS A 259 -0.19 -20.84 -6.89
N GLU A 260 0.79 -21.64 -7.28
CA GLU A 260 2.11 -21.65 -6.66
C GLU A 260 2.88 -20.33 -6.86
N ALA A 261 2.70 -19.68 -8.01
CA ALA A 261 3.27 -18.35 -8.26
C ALA A 261 2.67 -17.29 -7.32
N ILE A 262 1.35 -17.30 -7.11
CA ILE A 262 0.66 -16.40 -6.18
C ILE A 262 1.16 -16.62 -4.75
N LYS A 263 1.21 -17.87 -4.24
CA LYS A 263 1.74 -18.18 -2.90
C LYS A 263 3.15 -17.63 -2.73
N ARG A 264 4.06 -17.94 -3.66
CA ARG A 264 5.45 -17.49 -3.63
C ARG A 264 5.57 -15.96 -3.63
N ASN A 265 4.84 -15.28 -4.51
CA ASN A 265 4.89 -13.83 -4.65
C ASN A 265 4.26 -13.12 -3.45
N THR A 266 3.20 -13.68 -2.86
CA THR A 266 2.58 -13.18 -1.64
C THR A 266 3.52 -13.29 -0.43
N ARG A 267 4.25 -14.40 -0.27
CA ARG A 267 5.26 -14.54 0.80
C ARG A 267 6.39 -13.52 0.64
N ARG A 268 6.85 -13.28 -0.60
CA ARG A 268 7.85 -12.23 -0.89
C ARG A 268 7.31 -10.81 -0.59
N TYR A 269 6.06 -10.57 -0.90
CA TYR A 269 5.41 -9.29 -0.62
C TYR A 269 5.27 -9.07 0.88
N ALA A 270 4.81 -10.06 1.63
CA ALA A 270 4.71 -10.01 3.09
C ALA A 270 6.07 -9.65 3.74
N LYS A 271 7.18 -10.27 3.27
CA LYS A 271 8.52 -9.92 3.73
C LYS A 271 8.87 -8.45 3.45
N ARG A 272 8.53 -7.93 2.27
CA ARG A 272 8.79 -6.51 1.93
C ARG A 272 7.98 -5.57 2.83
N GLN A 273 6.72 -5.91 3.13
CA GLN A 273 5.87 -5.12 4.04
C GLN A 273 6.48 -5.04 5.44
N VAL A 274 6.92 -6.15 6.02
CA VAL A 274 7.59 -6.17 7.33
C VAL A 274 8.87 -5.32 7.30
N THR A 275 9.68 -5.43 6.25
CA THR A 275 10.90 -4.62 6.08
C THR A 275 10.56 -3.13 5.99
N TRP A 276 9.45 -2.78 5.35
CA TRP A 276 9.02 -1.38 5.26
C TRP A 276 8.66 -0.80 6.63
N PHE A 277 7.83 -1.49 7.39
CA PHE A 277 7.39 -1.02 8.71
C PHE A 277 8.51 -0.93 9.75
N LYS A 278 9.61 -1.67 9.59
CA LYS A 278 10.81 -1.53 10.45
C LYS A 278 11.49 -0.15 10.39
N ARG A 279 11.11 0.69 9.42
CA ARG A 279 11.63 2.07 9.32
C ARG A 279 11.06 3.02 10.38
N TYR A 280 9.93 2.64 11.00
CA TYR A 280 9.29 3.44 12.03
C TYR A 280 9.78 3.00 13.41
N SER A 281 10.70 3.78 13.98
CA SER A 281 11.32 3.47 15.30
C SER A 281 10.32 3.52 16.45
N ASN A 282 9.24 4.31 16.29
CA ASN A 282 8.15 4.46 17.27
C ASN A 282 7.01 3.44 17.09
N ALA A 283 7.11 2.51 16.13
CA ALA A 283 6.10 1.49 15.93
C ALA A 283 6.15 0.44 17.03
N LYS A 284 4.97 0.11 17.59
CA LYS A 284 4.81 -1.01 18.52
C LYS A 284 4.49 -2.28 17.74
N TRP A 285 5.19 -3.36 18.05
CA TRP A 285 5.09 -4.64 17.32
C TRP A 285 4.43 -5.71 18.19
N TYR A 286 3.54 -6.50 17.55
CA TYR A 286 2.75 -7.53 18.22
C TYR A 286 2.73 -8.83 17.43
N GLY A 287 2.87 -9.96 18.12
CA GLY A 287 2.62 -11.29 17.58
C GLY A 287 1.12 -11.61 17.47
N SER A 288 0.80 -12.75 16.86
CA SER A 288 -0.59 -13.20 16.72
C SER A 288 -1.32 -13.44 18.05
N SER A 289 -0.60 -13.85 19.10
CA SER A 289 -1.13 -14.05 20.45
C SER A 289 -1.34 -12.75 21.23
N GLU A 290 -0.78 -11.63 20.77
CA GLU A 290 -0.80 -10.35 21.48
C GLU A 290 -1.90 -9.39 20.99
N LYS A 291 -2.89 -9.88 20.23
CA LYS A 291 -3.97 -9.03 19.68
C LYS A 291 -4.71 -8.22 20.75
N ASN A 292 -4.98 -8.79 21.92
CA ASN A 292 -5.66 -8.06 22.99
C ASN A 292 -4.77 -6.97 23.58
N LYS A 293 -3.49 -7.25 23.83
CA LYS A 293 -2.51 -6.24 24.26
C LYS A 293 -2.40 -5.10 23.25
N MET A 294 -2.42 -5.41 21.94
CA MET A 294 -2.43 -4.40 20.88
C MET A 294 -3.67 -3.50 20.99
N LEU A 295 -4.85 -4.06 21.24
CA LEU A 295 -6.10 -3.31 21.42
C LEU A 295 -6.05 -2.41 22.67
N ASP A 296 -5.50 -2.91 23.78
CA ASP A 296 -5.34 -2.13 25.01
C ASP A 296 -4.36 -0.95 24.80
N ASP A 297 -3.26 -1.17 24.09
CA ASP A 297 -2.31 -0.12 23.75
C ASP A 297 -2.90 0.91 22.77
N ILE A 298 -3.74 0.48 21.81
CA ILE A 298 -4.50 1.38 20.92
C ILE A 298 -5.48 2.24 21.73
N LYS A 299 -6.22 1.63 22.66
CA LYS A 299 -7.15 2.35 23.56
C LYS A 299 -6.41 3.39 24.40
N THR A 300 -5.31 3.01 25.02
CA THR A 300 -4.46 3.92 25.81
C THR A 300 -3.98 5.11 24.97
N PHE A 301 -3.55 4.86 23.72
CA PHE A 301 -3.16 5.93 22.81
C PHE A 301 -4.33 6.86 22.48
N ALA A 302 -5.49 6.30 22.21
CA ALA A 302 -6.69 7.05 21.85
C ALA A 302 -7.19 7.97 22.98
N GLU A 303 -7.12 7.48 24.24
CA GLU A 303 -7.62 8.17 25.44
C GLU A 303 -6.64 9.18 26.03
N ARG A 304 -5.33 9.10 25.71
CA ARG A 304 -4.37 10.09 26.22
C ARG A 304 -4.74 11.49 25.76
N LYS A 305 -4.57 12.51 26.59
CA LYS A 305 -4.68 13.91 26.16
C LYS A 305 -3.54 14.22 25.20
N ASN A 306 -3.79 15.09 24.22
CA ASN A 306 -2.71 15.63 23.41
C ASN A 306 -1.79 16.39 24.36
N ASP A 307 -0.53 15.99 24.48
CA ASP A 307 0.46 16.76 25.25
C ASP A 307 0.61 18.13 24.59
N GLU A 308 0.53 19.18 25.40
CA GLU A 308 0.76 20.57 24.99
C GLU A 308 2.15 20.78 24.42
#